data_5341d9ffd052d21a4c64a19f9fa349e3
#
_entry.id   5341d9ffd052d21a4c64a19f9fa349e3
#
_cell.length_a   1.000
_cell.length_b   1.000
_cell.length_c   1.000
_cell.angle_alpha   90.00
_cell.angle_beta   90.00
_cell.angle_gamma   90.00
#
_symmetry.space_group_name_H-M   'P 1'
#
loop_
_entity.id
_entity.type
_entity.pdbx_description
1 polymer ?
#
loop_
_entity_poly.entity_id
_entity_poly.type
_entity_poly.pdbx_seq_one_letter_code
_entity_poly.pdbx_strand_id
1 'polypeptide(L)'
;MPKSVPPEQPANEPPMEGSAAHSSRPANTAQSSATTGVSHSETNGTKGTDAAKETNKTDKAVANKTSTSEDTTAQPKKSLGQRIRGNLLWQIIIAIIAGIVCSLFFPDWLARVFVTYNSLFSNFLSFFIPVLIFALITPAISGLGRGAGKWLAITTGVAYGSTIFSGLIAFGTASIVYPWLLKGDDLFKAKTVGDGALKPFFEVEMKPPFEVMTGLLLAFTIGVAMTAVKSDTLYAGAKDLERVIMRVISKFVIPLLPPFIFGMFLSMGMNGNLTNTLVSFAKVIVLAILMTVILLVLQFSVTGGIAKVNPWRAFKNMVPAYLTALGTSSSAATIPVTYECSKKNGVDPTVAGFTVPLCATIHLAGSMMKISLFAFAIVQIADIETTPAKMIGFVLMLGITMIAAPGVPGGAIMAASGLLSSMLGFSDSEVAIMIAAYIAIDSFGTACNVTGDGAIALIINRMVGDKGISRKELEDTPTYEDAIAEAEAREAAMQ
;
A
#
# COMPACT_ATOMS: atom_id res chain seq x y z
N MET A 1 32.90 -34.01 45.28
CA MET A 1 33.64 -32.78 45.69
C MET A 1 34.80 -32.59 44.76
N PRO A 2 34.81 -31.57 43.96
CA PRO A 2 36.02 -30.78 43.77
C PRO A 2 35.73 -29.27 43.91
N LYS A 3 36.78 -28.59 44.19
CA LYS A 3 37.02 -27.25 44.76
C LYS A 3 36.49 -26.09 43.92
N SER A 4 35.94 -25.12 44.66
CA SER A 4 35.63 -23.77 44.27
C SER A 4 36.84 -22.92 43.90
N VAL A 5 36.73 -22.16 42.82
CA VAL A 5 37.67 -21.08 42.45
C VAL A 5 36.91 -19.73 42.60
N PRO A 6 37.48 -18.70 43.24
CA PRO A 6 36.85 -17.42 43.48
C PRO A 6 36.98 -16.47 42.25
N PRO A 7 36.15 -15.41 42.14
CA PRO A 7 36.15 -14.48 41.01
C PRO A 7 37.23 -13.38 41.16
N GLU A 8 37.89 -13.06 40.04
CA GLU A 8 38.79 -11.93 39.88
C GLU A 8 38.03 -10.60 39.80
N GLN A 9 38.58 -9.58 40.51
CA GLN A 9 38.13 -8.19 40.46
C GLN A 9 38.78 -7.45 39.28
N PRO A 10 38.13 -6.42 38.73
CA PRO A 10 38.70 -5.60 37.67
C PRO A 10 39.65 -4.51 38.20
N ALA A 11 40.70 -4.29 37.43
CA ALA A 11 41.77 -3.33 37.70
C ALA A 11 41.35 -1.87 37.42
N ASN A 12 41.91 -0.99 38.23
CA ASN A 12 41.80 0.48 38.26
C ASN A 12 42.31 1.16 36.98
N GLU A 13 41.57 2.15 36.51
CA GLU A 13 42.05 3.21 35.62
C GLU A 13 42.57 4.40 36.44
N PRO A 14 43.68 5.07 36.02
CA PRO A 14 44.15 6.31 36.63
C PRO A 14 43.53 7.57 36.03
N PRO A 15 43.50 8.71 36.75
CA PRO A 15 42.79 9.91 36.37
C PRO A 15 43.58 10.82 35.42
N MET A 16 42.86 11.50 34.53
CA MET A 16 43.41 12.55 33.66
C MET A 16 43.18 13.91 34.30
N GLU A 17 44.28 14.61 34.51
CA GLU A 17 44.39 16.01 34.96
C GLU A 17 44.02 16.98 33.83
N GLY A 18 43.48 18.13 34.24
CA GLY A 18 43.05 19.22 33.41
C GLY A 18 44.11 20.25 33.06
N SER A 19 43.82 21.10 32.11
CA SER A 19 44.36 22.48 31.95
C SER A 19 43.47 23.18 30.92
N ALA A 20 42.65 24.11 31.30
CA ALA A 20 42.77 25.57 31.47
C ALA A 20 43.02 26.36 30.17
N ALA A 21 41.97 27.06 29.78
CA ALA A 21 41.79 28.47 29.41
C ALA A 21 42.72 29.17 28.39
N HIS A 22 42.05 29.78 27.38
CA HIS A 22 42.17 31.19 26.96
C HIS A 22 41.19 31.44 25.84
N SER A 23 40.10 32.19 26.00
CA SER A 23 39.97 33.65 26.01
C SER A 23 40.56 34.36 24.77
N SER A 24 39.68 34.80 23.88
CA SER A 24 39.64 36.18 23.41
C SER A 24 38.59 36.39 22.26
N ARG A 25 37.56 37.17 22.55
CA ARG A 25 36.88 38.08 21.60
C ARG A 25 37.69 39.41 21.60
N PRO A 26 37.62 40.23 20.55
CA PRO A 26 36.62 41.26 20.39
C PRO A 26 36.23 41.46 18.92
N ALA A 27 35.01 41.82 18.58
CA ALA A 27 34.30 43.10 18.62
C ALA A 27 34.71 44.16 17.58
N ASN A 28 33.69 44.57 16.85
CA ASN A 28 33.43 45.89 16.27
C ASN A 28 34.14 46.28 14.95
N THR A 29 33.46 46.82 13.97
CA THR A 29 32.87 48.11 13.67
C THR A 29 32.30 48.06 12.28
N ALA A 30 31.11 48.38 11.98
CA ALA A 30 30.41 49.65 11.87
C ALA A 30 30.85 50.57 10.70
N GLN A 31 29.84 51.05 10.03
CA GLN A 31 29.76 52.24 9.16
C GLN A 31 30.16 52.04 7.69
N SER A 32 29.52 52.63 6.75
CA SER A 32 28.59 53.76 6.66
C SER A 32 28.33 54.07 5.19
N SER A 33 27.11 54.52 4.90
CA SER A 33 26.75 55.64 4.04
C SER A 33 27.14 55.54 2.54
N ALA A 34 26.40 56.03 1.65
CA ALA A 34 25.40 57.03 1.50
C ALA A 34 25.01 57.13 0.03
N THR A 35 23.79 57.38 -0.20
CA THR A 35 23.18 58.55 -0.87
C THR A 35 23.51 58.82 -2.33
N THR A 36 22.54 58.92 -3.11
CA THR A 36 21.94 60.03 -3.86
C THR A 36 21.22 59.44 -5.03
N GLY A 37 20.06 59.81 -5.44
CA GLY A 37 19.29 61.01 -5.39
C GLY A 37 18.42 61.02 -6.64
N VAL A 38 17.14 61.24 -6.42
CA VAL A 38 16.31 62.29 -7.00
C VAL A 38 16.28 62.34 -8.54
N SER A 39 15.14 62.19 -9.15
CA SER A 39 14.21 63.30 -9.40
C SER A 39 12.95 62.83 -10.17
N HIS A 40 11.86 63.23 -9.66
CA HIS A 40 10.66 63.86 -10.22
C HIS A 40 10.54 64.01 -11.75
N SER A 41 9.37 63.63 -12.28
CA SER A 41 8.51 64.67 -12.86
C SER A 41 7.08 64.17 -13.04
N GLU A 42 6.19 64.88 -12.42
CA GLU A 42 4.76 64.99 -12.68
C GLU A 42 4.55 65.59 -14.08
N THR A 43 3.40 65.34 -14.67
CA THR A 43 2.39 66.27 -15.22
C THR A 43 1.31 65.44 -15.83
N ASN A 44 0.12 65.41 -15.24
CA ASN A 44 -0.98 66.35 -15.45
C ASN A 44 -1.55 66.36 -16.88
N GLY A 45 -2.81 65.98 -16.96
CA GLY A 45 -3.80 66.85 -17.51
C GLY A 45 -4.85 66.21 -18.41
N THR A 46 -5.99 66.07 -17.85
CA THR A 46 -7.31 66.64 -18.18
C THR A 46 -8.13 66.06 -19.32
N LYS A 47 -9.34 65.62 -18.87
CA LYS A 47 -10.68 65.98 -19.32
C LYS A 47 -11.13 65.75 -20.76
N GLY A 48 -12.35 65.26 -20.83
CA GLY A 48 -13.39 65.62 -21.77
C GLY A 48 -14.17 64.38 -22.25
N THR A 49 -15.26 64.06 -21.64
CA THR A 49 -16.67 64.42 -21.86
C THR A 49 -17.26 63.89 -23.17
N ASP A 50 -18.35 63.14 -22.92
CA ASP A 50 -19.65 63.16 -23.62
C ASP A 50 -19.81 62.33 -24.91
N ALA A 51 -20.70 61.50 -24.80
CA ALA A 51 -22.07 61.46 -25.18
C ALA A 51 -22.46 60.55 -26.34
N ALA A 52 -23.39 59.73 -25.98
CA ALA A 52 -24.66 59.50 -26.65
C ALA A 52 -24.73 58.57 -27.87
N LYS A 53 -25.55 57.51 -27.62
CA LYS A 53 -26.72 57.10 -28.41
C LYS A 53 -26.56 56.77 -29.90
N GLU A 54 -26.93 55.61 -30.24
CA GLU A 54 -28.12 55.20 -31.00
C GLU A 54 -27.99 53.74 -31.45
N THR A 55 -28.87 52.89 -30.94
CA THR A 55 -29.98 52.21 -31.61
C THR A 55 -29.74 51.77 -33.05
N ASN A 56 -29.78 50.49 -33.38
CA ASN A 56 -31.01 49.87 -33.84
C ASN A 56 -30.73 48.44 -34.45
N LYS A 57 -31.56 47.54 -34.06
CA LYS A 57 -32.17 46.43 -34.81
C LYS A 57 -31.53 46.00 -36.13
N THR A 58 -31.20 44.71 -36.19
CA THR A 58 -31.90 43.82 -37.13
C THR A 58 -31.82 42.36 -36.67
N ASP A 59 -33.00 41.85 -36.34
CA ASP A 59 -33.33 40.45 -36.36
C ASP A 59 -33.10 39.86 -37.76
N LYS A 60 -32.50 38.68 -37.82
CA LYS A 60 -33.07 37.51 -38.54
C LYS A 60 -32.17 36.31 -38.47
N ALA A 61 -32.65 35.34 -37.77
CA ALA A 61 -32.75 33.94 -38.18
C ALA A 61 -31.64 33.38 -39.09
N VAL A 62 -30.75 32.58 -38.53
CA VAL A 62 -30.35 31.33 -39.21
C VAL A 62 -30.49 30.17 -38.21
N ALA A 63 -31.46 29.35 -38.57
CA ALA A 63 -31.80 28.12 -37.90
C ALA A 63 -30.68 27.08 -38.02
N ASN A 64 -30.43 26.44 -36.90
CA ASN A 64 -30.34 24.98 -36.80
C ASN A 64 -29.37 24.26 -37.74
N LYS A 65 -28.19 23.95 -37.24
CA LYS A 65 -27.52 22.67 -37.48
C LYS A 65 -26.75 22.25 -36.22
N THR A 66 -27.48 21.69 -35.29
CA THR A 66 -26.95 20.77 -34.29
C THR A 66 -26.48 19.54 -35.04
N SER A 67 -25.22 19.50 -35.40
CA SER A 67 -24.53 18.26 -35.66
C SER A 67 -23.90 17.78 -34.38
N THR A 68 -24.61 16.95 -33.65
CA THR A 68 -24.06 16.01 -32.68
C THR A 68 -23.07 15.12 -33.41
N SER A 69 -21.82 15.51 -33.42
CA SER A 69 -20.71 14.58 -33.59
C SER A 69 -20.37 14.05 -32.20
N GLU A 70 -21.05 13.00 -31.78
CA GLU A 70 -20.51 12.02 -30.85
C GLU A 70 -19.24 11.44 -31.49
N ASP A 71 -18.13 12.12 -31.27
CA ASP A 71 -16.82 11.55 -31.55
C ASP A 71 -16.48 10.60 -30.39
N THR A 72 -17.20 9.48 -30.40
CA THR A 72 -16.84 8.31 -29.64
C THR A 72 -15.58 7.76 -30.31
N THR A 73 -14.41 8.30 -29.91
CA THR A 73 -13.13 7.68 -30.20
C THR A 73 -13.12 6.33 -29.53
N ALA A 74 -13.62 5.32 -30.25
CA ALA A 74 -13.51 3.93 -29.89
C ALA A 74 -12.02 3.61 -29.77
N GLN A 75 -11.51 3.55 -28.54
CA GLN A 75 -10.16 3.08 -28.28
C GLN A 75 -9.99 1.74 -29.00
N PRO A 76 -8.91 1.54 -29.75
CA PRO A 76 -8.69 0.30 -30.47
C PRO A 76 -8.72 -0.86 -29.49
N LYS A 77 -9.58 -1.85 -29.75
CA LYS A 77 -9.71 -3.05 -28.92
C LYS A 77 -8.33 -3.70 -28.83
N LYS A 78 -7.65 -3.55 -27.67
CA LYS A 78 -6.37 -4.20 -27.39
C LYS A 78 -6.51 -5.69 -27.74
N SER A 79 -5.58 -6.24 -28.51
CA SER A 79 -5.55 -7.67 -28.84
C SER A 79 -5.47 -8.50 -27.57
N LEU A 80 -5.94 -9.76 -27.59
CA LEU A 80 -5.91 -10.67 -26.45
C LEU A 80 -4.48 -10.73 -25.84
N GLY A 81 -3.45 -10.78 -26.67
CA GLY A 81 -2.06 -10.78 -26.23
C GLY A 81 -1.63 -9.47 -25.54
N GLN A 82 -2.15 -8.31 -25.97
CA GLN A 82 -1.91 -7.03 -25.30
C GLN A 82 -2.65 -6.91 -23.97
N ARG A 83 -3.84 -7.53 -23.86
CA ARG A 83 -4.56 -7.61 -22.57
C ARG A 83 -3.86 -8.51 -21.56
N ILE A 84 -3.28 -9.63 -21.98
CA ILE A 84 -2.54 -10.56 -21.13
C ILE A 84 -1.23 -9.90 -20.66
N ARG A 85 -0.48 -9.27 -21.57
CA ARG A 85 0.77 -8.57 -21.23
C ARG A 85 0.59 -7.38 -20.29
N GLY A 86 -0.55 -6.72 -20.31
CA GLY A 86 -0.83 -5.57 -19.47
C GLY A 86 -1.48 -5.89 -18.12
N ASN A 87 -1.78 -7.15 -17.80
CA ASN A 87 -2.48 -7.51 -16.57
C ASN A 87 -1.74 -8.64 -15.83
N LEU A 88 -1.14 -8.30 -14.69
CA LEU A 88 -0.36 -9.21 -13.84
C LEU A 88 -1.19 -10.45 -13.41
N LEU A 89 -2.50 -10.29 -13.16
CA LEU A 89 -3.37 -11.39 -12.78
C LEU A 89 -3.39 -12.50 -13.85
N TRP A 90 -3.56 -12.14 -15.13
CA TRP A 90 -3.53 -13.11 -16.20
C TRP A 90 -2.19 -13.79 -16.37
N GLN A 91 -1.09 -13.05 -16.20
CA GLN A 91 0.27 -13.61 -16.26
C GLN A 91 0.48 -14.67 -15.17
N ILE A 92 0.00 -14.39 -13.95
CA ILE A 92 0.10 -15.32 -12.82
C ILE A 92 -0.79 -16.55 -13.01
N ILE A 93 -2.04 -16.39 -13.46
CA ILE A 93 -2.92 -17.52 -13.76
C ILE A 93 -2.28 -18.43 -14.82
N ILE A 94 -1.74 -17.85 -15.89
CA ILE A 94 -1.04 -18.61 -16.93
C ILE A 94 0.19 -19.31 -16.35
N ALA A 95 0.98 -18.64 -15.52
CA ALA A 95 2.16 -19.21 -14.87
C ALA A 95 1.80 -20.41 -13.97
N ILE A 96 0.74 -20.31 -13.18
CA ILE A 96 0.21 -21.40 -12.36
C ILE A 96 -0.18 -22.60 -13.23
N ILE A 97 -1.07 -22.38 -14.23
CA ILE A 97 -1.53 -23.45 -15.11
C ILE A 97 -0.37 -24.08 -15.86
N ALA A 98 0.54 -23.27 -16.41
CA ALA A 98 1.70 -23.77 -17.12
C ALA A 98 2.64 -24.57 -16.20
N GLY A 99 2.90 -24.10 -14.97
CA GLY A 99 3.70 -24.83 -13.98
C GLY A 99 3.12 -26.20 -13.66
N ILE A 100 1.79 -26.25 -13.45
CA ILE A 100 1.07 -27.51 -13.22
C ILE A 100 1.16 -28.46 -14.41
N VAL A 101 0.90 -27.97 -15.61
CA VAL A 101 0.95 -28.81 -16.82
C VAL A 101 2.37 -29.31 -17.08
N CYS A 102 3.37 -28.42 -16.96
CA CYS A 102 4.77 -28.77 -17.17
C CYS A 102 5.29 -29.78 -16.13
N SER A 103 4.75 -29.77 -14.91
CA SER A 103 5.16 -30.75 -13.88
C SER A 103 4.87 -32.21 -14.25
N LEU A 104 3.97 -32.46 -15.22
CA LEU A 104 3.61 -33.80 -15.67
C LEU A 104 4.65 -34.43 -16.61
N PHE A 105 5.49 -33.62 -17.27
CA PHE A 105 6.40 -34.11 -18.31
C PHE A 105 7.80 -33.49 -18.31
N PHE A 106 8.09 -32.50 -17.46
CA PHE A 106 9.41 -31.89 -17.39
C PHE A 106 10.41 -32.88 -16.81
N PRO A 107 11.59 -33.03 -17.44
CA PRO A 107 12.68 -33.79 -16.84
C PRO A 107 13.30 -33.00 -15.67
N ASP A 108 13.87 -33.69 -14.69
CA ASP A 108 14.43 -33.12 -13.47
C ASP A 108 15.48 -32.04 -13.73
N TRP A 109 16.33 -32.22 -14.73
CA TRP A 109 17.38 -31.24 -15.06
C TRP A 109 16.78 -29.87 -15.49
N LEU A 110 15.67 -29.89 -16.24
CA LEU A 110 14.99 -28.69 -16.69
C LEU A 110 14.23 -28.04 -15.52
N ALA A 111 13.56 -28.82 -14.70
CA ALA A 111 12.90 -28.32 -13.50
C ALA A 111 13.90 -27.66 -12.53
N ARG A 112 15.12 -28.22 -12.40
CA ARG A 112 16.20 -27.62 -11.59
C ARG A 112 16.63 -26.23 -12.05
N VAL A 113 16.50 -25.90 -13.33
CA VAL A 113 16.73 -24.52 -13.81
C VAL A 113 15.76 -23.54 -13.12
N PHE A 114 14.46 -23.90 -13.05
CA PHE A 114 13.45 -23.07 -12.41
C PHE A 114 13.61 -23.08 -10.88
N VAL A 115 14.00 -24.18 -10.28
CA VAL A 115 14.34 -24.25 -8.84
C VAL A 115 15.52 -23.32 -8.53
N THR A 116 16.54 -23.28 -9.39
CA THR A 116 17.68 -22.36 -9.23
C THR A 116 17.23 -20.90 -9.38
N TYR A 117 16.40 -20.61 -10.39
CA TYR A 117 15.82 -19.29 -10.55
C TYR A 117 15.02 -18.86 -9.32
N ASN A 118 14.18 -19.75 -8.78
CA ASN A 118 13.39 -19.49 -7.59
C ASN A 118 14.26 -19.20 -6.37
N SER A 119 15.32 -19.99 -6.15
CA SER A 119 16.29 -19.75 -5.07
C SER A 119 16.94 -18.38 -5.19
N LEU A 120 17.39 -17.98 -6.38
CA LEU A 120 18.01 -16.69 -6.62
C LEU A 120 17.01 -15.53 -6.38
N PHE A 121 15.77 -15.69 -6.86
CA PHE A 121 14.75 -14.65 -6.71
C PHE A 121 14.30 -14.52 -5.25
N SER A 122 14.12 -15.63 -4.52
CA SER A 122 13.83 -15.63 -3.08
C SER A 122 14.93 -14.94 -2.28
N ASN A 123 16.20 -15.29 -2.53
CA ASN A 123 17.33 -14.66 -1.84
C ASN A 123 17.40 -13.16 -2.14
N PHE A 124 17.11 -12.75 -3.39
CA PHE A 124 16.98 -11.33 -3.73
C PHE A 124 15.83 -10.65 -2.99
N LEU A 125 14.65 -11.28 -2.91
CA LEU A 125 13.52 -10.72 -2.16
C LEU A 125 13.87 -10.59 -0.67
N SER A 126 14.45 -11.60 -0.07
CA SER A 126 14.89 -11.58 1.33
C SER A 126 15.88 -10.46 1.63
N PHE A 127 16.81 -10.18 0.69
CA PHE A 127 17.70 -9.03 0.74
C PHE A 127 16.97 -7.69 0.61
N PHE A 128 16.03 -7.60 -0.33
CA PHE A 128 15.39 -6.34 -0.75
C PHE A 128 14.27 -5.89 0.19
N ILE A 129 13.51 -6.83 0.80
CA ILE A 129 12.32 -6.53 1.60
C ILE A 129 12.59 -5.58 2.78
N PRO A 130 13.64 -5.71 3.60
CA PRO A 130 13.90 -4.77 4.69
C PRO A 130 14.14 -3.34 4.19
N VAL A 131 14.86 -3.19 3.07
CA VAL A 131 15.11 -1.89 2.43
C VAL A 131 13.82 -1.29 1.90
N LEU A 132 12.97 -2.12 1.29
CA LEU A 132 11.64 -1.74 0.82
C LEU A 132 10.79 -1.21 1.97
N ILE A 133 10.71 -1.93 3.09
CA ILE A 133 9.96 -1.54 4.29
C ILE A 133 10.46 -0.19 4.80
N PHE A 134 11.75 -0.01 4.94
CA PHE A 134 12.34 1.25 5.38
C PHE A 134 11.99 2.40 4.45
N ALA A 135 12.16 2.21 3.14
CA ALA A 135 11.96 3.25 2.14
C ALA A 135 10.49 3.69 1.96
N LEU A 136 9.54 2.76 2.18
CA LEU A 136 8.11 3.06 2.04
C LEU A 136 7.52 3.62 3.35
N ILE A 137 7.88 3.06 4.49
CA ILE A 137 7.27 3.42 5.78
C ILE A 137 7.79 4.78 6.28
N THR A 138 9.07 5.08 6.10
CA THR A 138 9.67 6.35 6.57
C THR A 138 8.94 7.59 6.03
N PRO A 139 8.79 7.79 4.71
CA PRO A 139 8.09 8.94 4.18
C PRO A 139 6.59 8.91 4.49
N ALA A 140 5.97 7.73 4.58
CA ALA A 140 4.56 7.60 4.94
C ALA A 140 4.29 8.14 6.35
N ILE A 141 5.07 7.72 7.36
CA ILE A 141 4.94 8.22 8.73
C ILE A 141 5.28 9.71 8.81
N SER A 142 6.37 10.12 8.18
CA SER A 142 6.78 11.53 8.18
C SER A 142 5.74 12.43 7.52
N GLY A 143 5.09 11.96 6.46
CA GLY A 143 4.01 12.67 5.77
C GLY A 143 2.79 12.89 6.66
N LEU A 144 2.39 11.88 7.44
CA LEU A 144 1.27 11.99 8.38
C LEU A 144 1.50 13.07 9.45
N GLY A 145 2.75 13.28 9.86
CA GLY A 145 3.09 14.30 10.87
C GLY A 145 3.22 15.71 10.33
N ARG A 146 3.37 15.91 9.03
CA ARG A 146 3.56 17.22 8.40
C ARG A 146 2.27 17.96 8.12
N GLY A 147 1.20 17.23 7.76
CA GLY A 147 -0.13 17.80 7.50
C GLY A 147 -1.01 17.80 8.74
N ALA A 148 -0.50 18.22 9.90
CA ALA A 148 -1.10 18.03 11.22
C ALA A 148 -2.40 18.80 11.49
N GLY A 149 -3.30 18.90 10.50
CA GLY A 149 -4.66 19.30 10.76
C GLY A 149 -5.41 18.24 11.57
N LYS A 150 -6.29 18.68 12.47
CA LYS A 150 -7.15 17.81 13.28
C LYS A 150 -7.84 16.73 12.45
N TRP A 151 -8.30 17.10 11.26
CA TRP A 151 -9.06 16.20 10.39
C TRP A 151 -8.19 15.12 9.74
N LEU A 152 -6.92 15.42 9.43
CA LEU A 152 -5.96 14.41 8.98
C LEU A 152 -5.76 13.33 10.05
N ALA A 153 -5.51 13.74 11.28
CA ALA A 153 -5.30 12.80 12.39
C ALA A 153 -6.56 11.95 12.66
N ILE A 154 -7.75 12.55 12.66
CA ILE A 154 -9.02 11.83 12.86
C ILE A 154 -9.25 10.84 11.71
N THR A 155 -9.11 11.27 10.46
CA THR A 155 -9.34 10.40 9.29
C THR A 155 -8.36 9.25 9.28
N THR A 156 -7.08 9.51 9.54
CA THR A 156 -6.05 8.48 9.67
C THR A 156 -6.39 7.48 10.79
N GLY A 157 -6.81 7.99 11.95
CA GLY A 157 -7.23 7.14 13.08
C GLY A 157 -8.41 6.25 12.74
N VAL A 158 -9.43 6.77 12.06
CA VAL A 158 -10.61 5.99 11.62
C VAL A 158 -10.22 4.96 10.57
N ALA A 159 -9.42 5.34 9.57
CA ALA A 159 -8.96 4.46 8.49
C ALA A 159 -8.10 3.32 9.04
N TYR A 160 -7.13 3.66 9.89
CA TYR A 160 -6.27 2.69 10.55
C TYR A 160 -7.04 1.76 11.50
N GLY A 161 -7.93 2.32 12.31
CA GLY A 161 -8.82 1.53 13.18
C GLY A 161 -9.66 0.54 12.39
N SER A 162 -10.23 0.95 11.24
CA SER A 162 -10.97 0.07 10.34
C SER A 162 -10.08 -1.03 9.75
N THR A 163 -8.85 -0.72 9.38
CA THR A 163 -7.89 -1.69 8.84
C THR A 163 -7.49 -2.73 9.90
N ILE A 164 -7.13 -2.30 11.12
CA ILE A 164 -6.81 -3.23 12.22
C ILE A 164 -8.02 -4.09 12.58
N PHE A 165 -9.20 -3.49 12.65
CA PHE A 165 -10.44 -4.21 12.96
C PHE A 165 -10.71 -5.33 11.95
N SER A 166 -10.46 -5.09 10.65
CA SER A 166 -10.60 -6.14 9.64
C SER A 166 -9.63 -7.30 9.84
N GLY A 167 -8.40 -7.03 10.25
CA GLY A 167 -7.43 -8.07 10.60
C GLY A 167 -7.82 -8.88 11.84
N LEU A 168 -8.40 -8.23 12.86
CA LEU A 168 -8.93 -8.91 14.04
C LEU A 168 -10.14 -9.79 13.70
N ILE A 169 -11.02 -9.34 12.80
CA ILE A 169 -12.11 -10.17 12.27
C ILE A 169 -11.53 -11.39 11.53
N ALA A 170 -10.48 -11.18 10.71
CA ALA A 170 -9.81 -12.29 10.03
C ALA A 170 -9.23 -13.31 11.02
N PHE A 171 -8.60 -12.83 12.12
CA PHE A 171 -8.10 -13.70 13.20
C PHE A 171 -9.23 -14.47 13.85
N GLY A 172 -10.32 -13.80 14.25
CA GLY A 172 -11.48 -14.48 14.85
C GLY A 172 -12.12 -15.50 13.90
N THR A 173 -12.26 -15.15 12.60
CA THR A 173 -12.76 -16.06 11.57
C THR A 173 -11.85 -17.27 11.41
N ALA A 174 -10.54 -17.06 11.30
CA ALA A 174 -9.58 -18.15 11.17
C ALA A 174 -9.62 -19.09 12.39
N SER A 175 -9.67 -18.54 13.60
CA SER A 175 -9.71 -19.32 14.85
C SER A 175 -10.96 -20.20 14.96
N ILE A 176 -12.10 -19.74 14.41
CA ILE A 176 -13.37 -20.46 14.50
C ILE A 176 -13.57 -21.41 13.30
N VAL A 177 -13.24 -20.95 12.10
CA VAL A 177 -13.61 -21.62 10.85
C VAL A 177 -12.56 -22.62 10.38
N TYR A 178 -11.26 -22.33 10.52
CA TYR A 178 -10.21 -23.20 9.98
C TYR A 178 -10.08 -24.57 10.63
N PRO A 179 -10.25 -24.72 11.95
CA PRO A 179 -10.24 -26.05 12.55
C PRO A 179 -11.29 -27.00 11.96
N TRP A 180 -12.35 -26.44 11.38
CA TRP A 180 -13.41 -27.19 10.70
C TRP A 180 -13.24 -27.23 9.19
N LEU A 181 -12.93 -26.09 8.54
CA LEU A 181 -12.84 -25.94 7.08
C LEU A 181 -11.62 -26.66 6.50
N LEU A 182 -10.51 -26.65 7.22
CA LEU A 182 -9.20 -27.21 6.81
C LEU A 182 -8.89 -28.54 7.52
N LYS A 183 -9.88 -29.13 8.18
CA LYS A 183 -9.72 -30.41 8.86
C LYS A 183 -9.40 -31.52 7.84
N GLY A 184 -8.25 -32.17 8.00
CA GLY A 184 -7.80 -33.24 7.11
C GLY A 184 -7.01 -32.77 5.89
N ASP A 185 -6.80 -31.46 5.75
CA ASP A 185 -5.95 -30.88 4.72
C ASP A 185 -4.46 -30.84 5.19
N ASP A 186 -3.97 -31.93 5.79
CA ASP A 186 -2.57 -32.09 6.27
C ASP A 186 -1.60 -32.10 5.08
N LEU A 187 -1.39 -30.91 4.49
CA LEU A 187 -0.64 -30.74 3.24
C LEU A 187 0.87 -30.93 3.39
N PHE A 188 1.40 -30.76 4.58
CA PHE A 188 2.83 -30.78 4.85
C PHE A 188 3.26 -32.00 5.68
N LYS A 189 2.35 -32.85 6.17
CA LYS A 189 2.71 -34.15 6.77
C LYS A 189 3.17 -35.20 5.74
N ALA A 190 2.91 -34.97 4.45
CA ALA A 190 3.53 -35.73 3.40
C ALA A 190 4.94 -35.19 3.16
N LYS A 191 5.94 -35.85 3.81
CA LYS A 191 7.38 -35.63 3.65
C LYS A 191 7.80 -34.15 3.73
N THR A 192 8.49 -33.82 4.79
CA THR A 192 9.33 -32.60 4.87
C THR A 192 9.85 -32.25 3.48
N VAL A 193 9.65 -31.00 3.05
CA VAL A 193 10.07 -30.45 1.74
C VAL A 193 11.54 -30.75 1.41
N GLY A 194 12.26 -31.48 2.25
CA GLY A 194 13.66 -31.89 2.13
C GLY A 194 13.93 -33.25 1.52
N ASP A 195 13.02 -34.25 1.64
CA ASP A 195 13.29 -35.59 1.16
C ASP A 195 12.69 -35.86 -0.22
N GLY A 196 13.43 -35.47 -1.28
CA GLY A 196 13.06 -35.66 -2.69
C GLY A 196 12.85 -34.37 -3.47
N ALA A 197 12.90 -33.20 -2.84
CA ALA A 197 12.84 -31.91 -3.55
C ALA A 197 14.10 -31.70 -4.39
N LEU A 198 13.91 -31.28 -5.64
CA LEU A 198 15.00 -30.91 -6.52
C LEU A 198 15.81 -29.77 -5.92
N LYS A 199 17.12 -29.96 -5.74
CA LYS A 199 18.02 -28.92 -5.26
C LYS A 199 18.44 -28.00 -6.41
N PRO A 200 18.61 -26.68 -6.18
CA PRO A 200 19.14 -25.77 -7.19
C PRO A 200 20.53 -26.22 -7.67
N PHE A 201 20.95 -25.77 -8.85
CA PHE A 201 22.30 -26.06 -9.35
C PHE A 201 23.37 -25.37 -8.51
N PHE A 202 23.06 -24.15 -8.05
CA PHE A 202 23.89 -23.34 -7.17
C PHE A 202 22.99 -22.39 -6.37
N GLU A 203 23.49 -21.94 -5.25
CA GLU A 203 22.83 -20.94 -4.39
C GLU A 203 23.74 -19.73 -4.26
N VAL A 204 23.12 -18.52 -4.26
CA VAL A 204 23.81 -17.27 -3.99
C VAL A 204 23.18 -16.68 -2.73
N GLU A 205 23.94 -16.69 -1.66
CA GLU A 205 23.51 -16.09 -0.40
C GLU A 205 23.50 -14.55 -0.54
N MET A 206 22.34 -13.92 -0.33
CA MET A 206 22.17 -12.48 -0.34
C MET A 206 21.72 -12.04 1.05
N LYS A 207 22.70 -11.67 1.90
CA LYS A 207 22.39 -11.21 3.27
C LYS A 207 21.74 -9.83 3.22
N PRO A 208 20.58 -9.62 3.86
CA PRO A 208 19.98 -8.32 3.95
C PRO A 208 20.86 -7.36 4.76
N PRO A 209 20.84 -6.04 4.47
CA PRO A 209 21.64 -5.06 5.20
C PRO A 209 21.21 -4.93 6.67
N PHE A 210 19.98 -5.28 6.98
CA PHE A 210 19.38 -5.38 8.31
C PHE A 210 18.15 -6.30 8.27
N GLU A 211 17.75 -6.81 9.43
CA GLU A 211 16.56 -7.64 9.54
C GLU A 211 15.26 -6.83 9.31
N VAL A 212 14.19 -7.50 8.92
CA VAL A 212 12.87 -6.90 8.64
C VAL A 212 12.37 -6.07 9.81
N MET A 213 12.45 -6.60 11.04
CA MET A 213 12.01 -5.88 12.25
C MET A 213 12.88 -4.66 12.54
N THR A 214 14.18 -4.75 12.29
CA THR A 214 15.11 -3.60 12.41
C THR A 214 14.76 -2.53 11.38
N GLY A 215 14.48 -2.91 10.13
CA GLY A 215 14.04 -1.99 9.07
C GLY A 215 12.75 -1.26 9.43
N LEU A 216 11.80 -1.98 9.99
CA LEU A 216 10.53 -1.42 10.45
C LEU A 216 10.73 -0.44 11.63
N LEU A 217 11.52 -0.82 12.62
CA LEU A 217 11.82 0.03 13.79
C LEU A 217 12.56 1.30 13.37
N LEU A 218 13.55 1.19 12.48
CA LEU A 218 14.25 2.33 11.90
C LEU A 218 13.30 3.25 11.14
N ALA A 219 12.44 2.70 10.31
CA ALA A 219 11.46 3.47 9.56
C ALA A 219 10.52 4.26 10.47
N PHE A 220 10.07 3.64 11.55
CA PHE A 220 9.24 4.29 12.58
C PHE A 220 9.99 5.40 13.29
N THR A 221 11.17 5.08 13.81
CA THR A 221 11.97 6.03 14.60
C THR A 221 12.36 7.24 13.75
N ILE A 222 12.87 7.00 12.54
CA ILE A 222 13.30 8.08 11.63
C ILE A 222 12.08 8.84 11.10
N GLY A 223 11.00 8.15 10.72
CA GLY A 223 9.77 8.78 10.24
C GLY A 223 9.16 9.72 11.27
N VAL A 224 9.06 9.30 12.54
CA VAL A 224 8.60 10.14 13.65
C VAL A 224 9.58 11.30 13.92
N ALA A 225 10.88 11.05 13.95
CA ALA A 225 11.88 12.10 14.14
C ALA A 225 11.82 13.18 13.04
N MET A 226 11.58 12.77 11.79
CA MET A 226 11.41 13.69 10.66
C MET A 226 10.20 14.63 10.83
N THR A 227 9.15 14.19 11.53
CA THR A 227 8.00 15.07 11.82
C THR A 227 8.39 16.22 12.75
N ALA A 228 9.30 15.95 13.71
CA ALA A 228 9.80 16.94 14.67
C ALA A 228 10.80 17.92 14.03
N VAL A 229 11.69 17.43 13.16
CA VAL A 229 12.74 18.24 12.49
C VAL A 229 12.13 19.18 11.42
N LYS A 230 11.01 18.80 10.80
CA LYS A 230 10.33 19.57 9.74
C LYS A 230 11.23 19.98 8.56
N SER A 231 12.23 19.19 8.23
CA SER A 231 13.13 19.43 7.10
C SER A 231 12.47 19.01 5.78
N ASP A 232 12.23 19.94 4.87
CA ASP A 232 11.64 19.66 3.55
C ASP A 232 12.60 18.87 2.67
N THR A 233 13.89 19.17 2.74
CA THR A 233 14.93 18.45 1.99
C THR A 233 15.00 16.97 2.39
N LEU A 234 14.95 16.68 3.70
CA LEU A 234 14.98 15.30 4.20
C LEU A 234 13.73 14.54 3.80
N TYR A 235 12.56 15.18 3.87
CA TYR A 235 11.30 14.58 3.42
C TYR A 235 11.28 14.33 1.91
N ALA A 236 11.73 15.29 1.11
CA ALA A 236 11.84 15.12 -0.32
C ALA A 236 12.80 13.98 -0.69
N GLY A 237 13.95 13.87 0.00
CA GLY A 237 14.88 12.77 -0.18
C GLY A 237 14.27 11.39 0.17
N ALA A 238 13.47 11.31 1.25
CA ALA A 238 12.76 10.08 1.59
C ALA A 238 11.69 9.71 0.55
N LYS A 239 10.98 10.70 0.00
CA LYS A 239 10.04 10.51 -1.11
C LYS A 239 10.75 10.10 -2.41
N ASP A 240 11.94 10.61 -2.67
CA ASP A 240 12.75 10.16 -3.81
C ASP A 240 13.18 8.70 -3.66
N LEU A 241 13.58 8.30 -2.44
CA LEU A 241 13.91 6.90 -2.15
C LEU A 241 12.68 6.00 -2.35
N GLU A 242 11.51 6.40 -1.88
CA GLU A 242 10.24 5.69 -2.14
C GLU A 242 10.03 5.50 -3.66
N ARG A 243 10.21 6.57 -4.46
CA ARG A 243 10.07 6.50 -5.92
C ARG A 243 11.07 5.54 -6.58
N VAL A 244 12.32 5.53 -6.12
CA VAL A 244 13.34 4.59 -6.59
C VAL A 244 12.93 3.14 -6.29
N ILE A 245 12.55 2.86 -5.05
CA ILE A 245 12.11 1.51 -4.64
C ILE A 245 10.86 1.08 -5.43
N MET A 246 9.89 1.97 -5.62
CA MET A 246 8.71 1.69 -6.44
C MET A 246 9.06 1.36 -7.90
N ARG A 247 10.06 2.02 -8.45
CA ARG A 247 10.56 1.70 -9.80
C ARG A 247 11.24 0.34 -9.85
N VAL A 248 12.01 -0.05 -8.83
CA VAL A 248 12.59 -1.40 -8.72
C VAL A 248 11.48 -2.45 -8.64
N ILE A 249 10.46 -2.24 -7.81
CA ILE A 249 9.32 -3.15 -7.73
C ILE A 249 8.65 -3.30 -9.10
N SER A 250 8.30 -2.20 -9.75
CA SER A 250 7.52 -2.20 -10.99
C SER A 250 8.30 -2.75 -12.19
N LYS A 251 9.60 -2.43 -12.30
CA LYS A 251 10.40 -2.78 -13.47
C LYS A 251 11.21 -4.06 -13.30
N PHE A 252 11.44 -4.51 -12.07
CA PHE A 252 12.26 -5.69 -11.78
C PHE A 252 11.46 -6.76 -11.03
N VAL A 253 10.89 -6.47 -9.86
CA VAL A 253 10.22 -7.50 -9.05
C VAL A 253 8.98 -8.04 -9.73
N ILE A 254 8.04 -7.17 -10.14
CA ILE A 254 6.77 -7.58 -10.74
C ILE A 254 6.95 -8.41 -12.02
N PRO A 255 7.81 -8.04 -12.98
CA PRO A 255 8.04 -8.85 -14.17
C PRO A 255 8.67 -10.22 -13.91
N LEU A 256 9.40 -10.39 -12.81
CA LEU A 256 10.04 -11.65 -12.42
C LEU A 256 9.11 -12.57 -11.60
N LEU A 257 7.96 -12.08 -11.12
CA LEU A 257 6.99 -12.88 -10.36
C LEU A 257 6.36 -14.02 -11.17
N PRO A 258 5.88 -13.84 -12.42
CA PRO A 258 5.27 -14.95 -13.16
C PRO A 258 6.18 -16.16 -13.34
N PRO A 259 7.46 -16.04 -13.78
CA PRO A 259 8.35 -17.19 -13.85
C PRO A 259 8.70 -17.78 -12.47
N PHE A 260 8.74 -16.97 -11.41
CA PHE A 260 8.90 -17.44 -10.04
C PHE A 260 7.73 -18.33 -9.61
N ILE A 261 6.50 -17.87 -9.83
CA ILE A 261 5.28 -18.62 -9.53
C ILE A 261 5.19 -19.89 -10.40
N PHE A 262 5.55 -19.80 -11.67
CA PHE A 262 5.65 -20.98 -12.55
C PHE A 262 6.57 -22.06 -11.94
N GLY A 263 7.79 -21.69 -11.55
CA GLY A 263 8.76 -22.61 -10.96
C GLY A 263 8.29 -23.22 -9.64
N MET A 264 7.55 -22.45 -8.84
CA MET A 264 6.93 -22.93 -7.60
C MET A 264 5.90 -24.03 -7.86
N PHE A 265 4.92 -23.77 -8.75
CA PHE A 265 3.87 -24.73 -9.05
C PHE A 265 4.41 -25.95 -9.83
N LEU A 266 5.45 -25.75 -10.64
CA LEU A 266 6.19 -26.84 -11.26
C LEU A 266 6.80 -27.78 -10.20
N SER A 267 7.51 -27.23 -9.23
CA SER A 267 8.12 -28.00 -8.14
C SER A 267 7.07 -28.71 -7.27
N MET A 268 5.99 -28.01 -6.92
CA MET A 268 4.87 -28.60 -6.16
C MET A 268 4.20 -29.75 -6.91
N GLY A 269 4.02 -29.62 -8.23
CA GLY A 269 3.43 -30.66 -9.07
C GLY A 269 4.29 -31.91 -9.14
N MET A 270 5.61 -31.76 -9.31
CA MET A 270 6.56 -32.87 -9.32
C MET A 270 6.65 -33.60 -7.97
N ASN A 271 6.44 -32.89 -6.86
CA ASN A 271 6.45 -33.46 -5.51
C ASN A 271 5.12 -34.13 -5.09
N GLY A 272 4.10 -34.13 -5.96
CA GLY A 272 2.80 -34.79 -5.72
C GLY A 272 1.86 -34.09 -4.74
N ASN A 273 2.22 -32.91 -4.22
CA ASN A 273 1.42 -32.17 -3.21
C ASN A 273 0.40 -31.19 -3.79
N LEU A 274 0.32 -31.10 -5.11
CA LEU A 274 -0.39 -30.03 -5.81
C LEU A 274 -1.90 -30.03 -5.56
N THR A 275 -2.57 -31.20 -5.68
CA THR A 275 -4.04 -31.27 -5.65
C THR A 275 -4.59 -30.83 -4.30
N ASN A 276 -4.01 -31.30 -3.22
CA ASN A 276 -4.45 -30.95 -1.87
C ASN A 276 -4.24 -29.48 -1.59
N THR A 277 -3.08 -28.94 -1.97
CA THR A 277 -2.77 -27.50 -1.82
C THR A 277 -3.79 -26.63 -2.57
N LEU A 278 -4.10 -26.96 -3.83
CA LEU A 278 -5.07 -26.21 -4.63
C LEU A 278 -6.48 -26.24 -4.04
N VAL A 279 -6.93 -27.40 -3.54
CA VAL A 279 -8.27 -27.54 -2.93
C VAL A 279 -8.36 -26.70 -1.66
N SER A 280 -7.36 -26.77 -0.78
CA SER A 280 -7.35 -25.98 0.47
C SER A 280 -7.30 -24.48 0.19
N PHE A 281 -6.47 -24.05 -0.77
CA PHE A 281 -6.43 -22.65 -1.17
C PHE A 281 -7.73 -22.19 -1.82
N ALA A 282 -8.40 -23.02 -2.62
CA ALA A 282 -9.72 -22.69 -3.18
C ALA A 282 -10.76 -22.44 -2.08
N LYS A 283 -10.78 -23.25 -1.02
CA LYS A 283 -11.66 -23.04 0.16
C LYS A 283 -11.36 -21.69 0.82
N VAL A 284 -10.08 -21.36 1.02
CA VAL A 284 -9.64 -20.10 1.64
C VAL A 284 -9.94 -18.91 0.75
N ILE A 285 -9.78 -19.01 -0.58
CA ILE A 285 -10.13 -17.97 -1.55
C ILE A 285 -11.63 -17.65 -1.46
N VAL A 286 -12.49 -18.67 -1.47
CA VAL A 286 -13.95 -18.47 -1.36
C VAL A 286 -14.29 -17.80 -0.04
N LEU A 287 -13.70 -18.27 1.07
CA LEU A 287 -13.88 -17.65 2.37
C LEU A 287 -13.40 -16.19 2.39
N ALA A 288 -12.24 -15.89 1.83
CA ALA A 288 -11.68 -14.54 1.80
C ALA A 288 -12.57 -13.58 0.99
N ILE A 289 -13.09 -14.00 -0.17
CA ILE A 289 -14.05 -13.20 -0.95
C ILE A 289 -15.33 -12.98 -0.14
N LEU A 290 -15.88 -14.01 0.48
CA LEU A 290 -17.08 -13.89 1.32
C LEU A 290 -16.85 -12.91 2.47
N MET A 291 -15.70 -13.02 3.13
CA MET A 291 -15.35 -12.15 4.27
C MET A 291 -15.14 -10.69 3.84
N THR A 292 -14.66 -10.40 2.62
CA THR A 292 -14.62 -9.01 2.11
C THR A 292 -16.01 -8.44 1.93
N VAL A 293 -16.98 -9.25 1.49
CA VAL A 293 -18.39 -8.82 1.40
C VAL A 293 -18.99 -8.59 2.78
N ILE A 294 -18.76 -9.49 3.72
CA ILE A 294 -19.22 -9.34 5.12
C ILE A 294 -18.60 -8.09 5.76
N LEU A 295 -17.32 -7.84 5.52
CA LEU A 295 -16.64 -6.63 5.99
C LEU A 295 -17.29 -5.36 5.46
N LEU A 296 -17.63 -5.31 4.17
CA LEU A 296 -18.34 -4.16 3.58
C LEU A 296 -19.73 -3.96 4.21
N VAL A 297 -20.49 -5.04 4.39
CA VAL A 297 -21.80 -4.97 5.07
C VAL A 297 -21.64 -4.40 6.48
N LEU A 298 -20.62 -4.85 7.22
CA LEU A 298 -20.34 -4.36 8.56
C LEU A 298 -19.91 -2.89 8.55
N GLN A 299 -18.97 -2.49 7.67
CA GLN A 299 -18.51 -1.11 7.54
C GLN A 299 -19.68 -0.16 7.23
N PHE A 300 -20.52 -0.49 6.25
CA PHE A 300 -21.67 0.35 5.90
C PHE A 300 -22.76 0.34 6.98
N SER A 301 -22.94 -0.76 7.71
CA SER A 301 -23.87 -0.80 8.85
C SER A 301 -23.42 0.13 9.98
N VAL A 302 -22.13 0.10 10.32
CA VAL A 302 -21.52 1.01 11.31
C VAL A 302 -21.62 2.47 10.83
N THR A 303 -21.28 2.71 9.57
CA THR A 303 -21.38 4.04 8.95
C THR A 303 -22.81 4.56 8.95
N GLY A 304 -23.80 3.70 8.65
CA GLY A 304 -25.22 4.07 8.69
C GLY A 304 -25.67 4.50 10.06
N GLY A 305 -25.20 3.83 11.12
CA GLY A 305 -25.46 4.21 12.51
C GLY A 305 -24.82 5.55 12.90
N ILE A 306 -23.56 5.76 12.53
CA ILE A 306 -22.80 6.99 12.88
C ILE A 306 -23.27 8.18 12.05
N ALA A 307 -23.28 8.04 10.71
CA ALA A 307 -23.63 9.11 9.79
C ALA A 307 -25.15 9.34 9.64
N LYS A 308 -25.97 8.46 10.23
CA LYS A 308 -27.44 8.49 10.13
C LYS A 308 -27.95 8.47 8.68
N VAL A 309 -27.30 7.67 7.84
CA VAL A 309 -27.66 7.43 6.45
C VAL A 309 -28.14 5.99 6.25
N ASN A 310 -28.94 5.74 5.21
CA ASN A 310 -29.33 4.36 4.89
C ASN A 310 -28.11 3.57 4.36
N PRO A 311 -27.65 2.52 5.07
CA PRO A 311 -26.45 1.75 4.71
C PRO A 311 -26.51 1.17 3.32
N TRP A 312 -27.66 0.61 2.95
CA TRP A 312 -27.86 -0.04 1.66
C TRP A 312 -27.82 0.96 0.49
N ARG A 313 -28.43 2.13 0.66
CA ARG A 313 -28.36 3.20 -0.33
C ARG A 313 -26.94 3.73 -0.48
N ALA A 314 -26.24 3.93 0.64
CA ALA A 314 -24.85 4.39 0.64
C ALA A 314 -23.94 3.38 -0.06
N PHE A 315 -24.05 2.10 0.26
CA PHE A 315 -23.31 1.04 -0.41
C PHE A 315 -23.62 0.99 -1.93
N LYS A 316 -24.90 1.03 -2.31
CA LYS A 316 -25.32 0.99 -3.72
C LYS A 316 -24.72 2.13 -4.53
N ASN A 317 -24.59 3.33 -3.96
CA ASN A 317 -23.96 4.46 -4.62
C ASN A 317 -22.46 4.27 -4.83
N MET A 318 -21.81 3.40 -4.05
CA MET A 318 -20.38 3.06 -4.19
C MET A 318 -20.10 1.92 -5.18
N VAL A 319 -21.14 1.25 -5.70
CA VAL A 319 -20.96 0.13 -6.67
C VAL A 319 -20.10 0.52 -7.88
N PRO A 320 -20.22 1.72 -8.50
CA PRO A 320 -19.33 2.11 -9.59
C PRO A 320 -17.86 2.13 -9.18
N ALA A 321 -17.54 2.63 -7.99
CA ALA A 321 -16.17 2.61 -7.46
C ALA A 321 -15.69 1.18 -7.19
N TYR A 322 -16.55 0.32 -6.60
CA TYR A 322 -16.25 -1.10 -6.41
C TYR A 322 -15.89 -1.78 -7.73
N LEU A 323 -16.71 -1.62 -8.78
CA LEU A 323 -16.47 -2.25 -10.09
C LEU A 323 -15.23 -1.70 -10.80
N THR A 324 -14.95 -0.41 -10.67
CA THR A 324 -13.73 0.20 -11.20
C THR A 324 -12.50 -0.35 -10.52
N ALA A 325 -12.50 -0.42 -9.19
CA ALA A 325 -11.41 -1.01 -8.43
C ALA A 325 -11.22 -2.51 -8.71
N LEU A 326 -12.33 -3.24 -8.88
CA LEU A 326 -12.29 -4.66 -9.28
C LEU A 326 -11.60 -4.85 -10.64
N GLY A 327 -11.81 -3.93 -11.57
CA GLY A 327 -11.21 -3.98 -12.91
C GLY A 327 -9.75 -3.50 -12.96
N THR A 328 -9.38 -2.54 -12.12
CA THR A 328 -8.06 -1.89 -12.14
C THR A 328 -7.07 -2.49 -11.15
N SER A 329 -7.56 -3.11 -10.07
CA SER A 329 -6.77 -3.52 -8.89
C SER A 329 -5.91 -2.37 -8.32
N SER A 330 -6.35 -1.11 -8.50
CA SER A 330 -5.63 0.08 -8.05
C SER A 330 -6.57 1.05 -7.34
N SER A 331 -6.32 1.29 -6.06
CA SER A 331 -7.05 2.30 -5.29
C SER A 331 -6.80 3.70 -5.83
N ALA A 332 -5.55 4.00 -6.22
CA ALA A 332 -5.16 5.31 -6.75
C ALA A 332 -5.89 5.62 -8.07
N ALA A 333 -5.94 4.69 -9.02
CA ALA A 333 -6.65 4.87 -10.29
C ALA A 333 -8.17 5.02 -10.11
N THR A 334 -8.71 4.62 -8.96
CA THR A 334 -10.15 4.68 -8.67
C THR A 334 -10.57 5.96 -7.92
N ILE A 335 -9.61 6.78 -7.46
CA ILE A 335 -9.88 8.02 -6.70
C ILE A 335 -10.97 8.89 -7.36
N PRO A 336 -10.93 9.21 -8.68
CA PRO A 336 -11.95 10.06 -9.28
C PRO A 336 -13.37 9.49 -9.16
N VAL A 337 -13.52 8.19 -9.38
CA VAL A 337 -14.83 7.51 -9.30
C VAL A 337 -15.31 7.44 -7.85
N THR A 338 -14.41 7.14 -6.91
CA THR A 338 -14.70 7.09 -5.47
C THR A 338 -15.16 8.45 -4.96
N TYR A 339 -14.51 9.53 -5.40
CA TYR A 339 -14.86 10.89 -5.08
C TYR A 339 -16.30 11.24 -5.54
N GLU A 340 -16.63 10.96 -6.80
CA GLU A 340 -17.97 11.20 -7.32
C GLU A 340 -19.05 10.34 -6.63
N CYS A 341 -18.75 9.08 -6.32
CA CYS A 341 -19.63 8.22 -5.55
C CYS A 341 -19.86 8.75 -4.12
N SER A 342 -18.82 9.30 -3.49
CA SER A 342 -18.90 9.89 -2.15
C SER A 342 -19.77 11.15 -2.15
N LYS A 343 -19.63 12.02 -3.13
CA LYS A 343 -20.51 13.19 -3.33
C LYS A 343 -21.97 12.77 -3.54
N LYS A 344 -22.21 11.72 -4.33
CA LYS A 344 -23.56 11.18 -4.53
C LYS A 344 -24.17 10.65 -3.23
N ASN A 345 -23.34 10.24 -2.28
CA ASN A 345 -23.76 9.88 -0.92
C ASN A 345 -24.02 11.08 0.00
N GLY A 346 -23.82 12.32 -0.48
CA GLY A 346 -24.00 13.55 0.29
C GLY A 346 -22.79 13.97 1.11
N VAL A 347 -21.61 13.47 0.79
CA VAL A 347 -20.36 13.95 1.38
C VAL A 347 -20.03 15.33 0.76
N ASP A 348 -19.68 16.30 1.61
CA ASP A 348 -19.23 17.61 1.16
C ASP A 348 -18.03 17.47 0.21
N PRO A 349 -17.98 18.23 -0.91
CA PRO A 349 -16.88 18.14 -1.86
C PRO A 349 -15.49 18.34 -1.24
N THR A 350 -15.36 19.24 -0.28
CA THR A 350 -14.10 19.52 0.41
C THR A 350 -13.68 18.32 1.28
N VAL A 351 -14.64 17.72 2.00
CA VAL A 351 -14.40 16.52 2.81
C VAL A 351 -14.05 15.33 1.91
N ALA A 352 -14.79 15.13 0.82
CA ALA A 352 -14.51 14.05 -0.12
C ALA A 352 -13.14 14.22 -0.79
N GLY A 353 -12.81 15.47 -1.21
CA GLY A 353 -11.55 15.83 -1.86
C GLY A 353 -10.31 15.57 -1.00
N PHE A 354 -10.48 15.62 0.31
CA PHE A 354 -9.44 15.30 1.29
C PHE A 354 -9.45 13.83 1.69
N THR A 355 -10.60 13.28 2.09
CA THR A 355 -10.71 11.96 2.69
C THR A 355 -10.44 10.84 1.70
N VAL A 356 -10.97 10.95 0.47
CA VAL A 356 -10.86 9.88 -0.53
C VAL A 356 -9.41 9.66 -0.98
N PRO A 357 -8.62 10.68 -1.37
CA PRO A 357 -7.22 10.48 -1.72
C PRO A 357 -6.38 9.94 -0.56
N LEU A 358 -6.60 10.45 0.65
CA LEU A 358 -5.90 9.98 1.84
C LEU A 358 -6.21 8.49 2.12
N CYS A 359 -7.49 8.10 2.15
CA CYS A 359 -7.91 6.73 2.41
C CYS A 359 -7.42 5.76 1.33
N ALA A 360 -7.36 6.17 0.06
CA ALA A 360 -6.84 5.35 -1.03
C ALA A 360 -5.38 4.87 -0.80
N THR A 361 -4.65 5.56 0.08
CA THR A 361 -3.26 5.20 0.43
C THR A 361 -3.12 4.50 1.79
N ILE A 362 -3.99 4.80 2.76
CA ILE A 362 -3.82 4.30 4.15
C ILE A 362 -4.90 3.32 4.60
N HIS A 363 -6.04 3.21 3.92
CA HIS A 363 -7.13 2.34 4.29
C HIS A 363 -7.13 1.06 3.43
N LEU A 364 -6.51 0.00 3.93
CA LEU A 364 -6.36 -1.27 3.24
C LEU A 364 -7.07 -2.43 3.98
N ALA A 365 -8.29 -2.18 4.45
CA ALA A 365 -9.07 -3.14 5.25
C ALA A 365 -9.34 -4.46 4.51
N GLY A 366 -9.66 -4.43 3.21
CA GLY A 366 -9.85 -5.63 2.40
C GLY A 366 -8.54 -6.39 2.14
N SER A 367 -7.43 -5.68 1.94
CA SER A 367 -6.10 -6.30 1.81
C SER A 367 -5.65 -6.93 3.12
N MET A 368 -5.85 -6.23 4.23
CA MET A 368 -5.59 -6.71 5.58
C MET A 368 -6.35 -8.00 5.88
N MET A 369 -7.65 -8.04 5.58
CA MET A 369 -8.52 -9.22 5.72
C MET A 369 -7.95 -10.42 4.96
N LYS A 370 -7.62 -10.24 3.68
CA LYS A 370 -7.12 -11.33 2.83
C LYS A 370 -5.76 -11.84 3.28
N ILE A 371 -4.80 -10.93 3.53
CA ILE A 371 -3.45 -11.33 3.96
C ILE A 371 -3.53 -12.10 5.27
N SER A 372 -4.31 -11.63 6.24
CA SER A 372 -4.48 -12.31 7.52
C SER A 372 -5.14 -13.68 7.37
N LEU A 373 -6.23 -13.80 6.58
CA LEU A 373 -6.89 -15.07 6.33
C LEU A 373 -5.94 -16.09 5.66
N PHE A 374 -5.24 -15.70 4.61
CA PHE A 374 -4.29 -16.60 3.93
C PHE A 374 -3.12 -16.97 4.83
N ALA A 375 -2.56 -16.01 5.57
CA ALA A 375 -1.45 -16.29 6.48
C ALA A 375 -1.86 -17.31 7.55
N PHE A 376 -3.02 -17.12 8.16
CA PHE A 376 -3.51 -18.06 9.19
C PHE A 376 -3.95 -19.41 8.62
N ALA A 377 -4.37 -19.46 7.36
CA ALA A 377 -4.61 -20.72 6.67
C ALA A 377 -3.31 -21.51 6.47
N ILE A 378 -2.24 -20.85 6.04
CA ILE A 378 -0.92 -21.48 5.89
C ILE A 378 -0.39 -21.96 7.26
N VAL A 379 -0.51 -21.12 8.30
CA VAL A 379 -0.16 -21.52 9.68
C VAL A 379 -0.86 -22.84 10.07
N GLN A 380 -2.16 -22.95 9.77
CA GLN A 380 -2.95 -24.14 10.10
C GLN A 380 -2.59 -25.35 9.23
N ILE A 381 -2.36 -25.16 7.94
CA ILE A 381 -2.11 -26.24 6.97
C ILE A 381 -0.67 -26.76 7.09
N ALA A 382 0.29 -25.87 7.35
CA ALA A 382 1.71 -26.19 7.50
C ALA A 382 2.07 -26.62 8.93
N ASP A 383 1.09 -26.65 9.84
CA ASP A 383 1.26 -26.99 11.26
C ASP A 383 2.36 -26.13 11.94
N ILE A 384 2.40 -24.83 11.59
CA ILE A 384 3.37 -23.88 12.14
C ILE A 384 2.98 -23.57 13.59
N GLU A 385 3.88 -23.89 14.53
CA GLU A 385 3.67 -23.57 15.94
C GLU A 385 3.52 -22.05 16.15
N THR A 386 2.34 -21.62 16.58
CA THR A 386 2.05 -20.22 16.85
C THR A 386 1.08 -20.07 18.00
N THR A 387 1.12 -18.90 18.66
CA THR A 387 0.20 -18.58 19.75
C THR A 387 -0.79 -17.52 19.29
N PRO A 388 -2.00 -17.45 19.88
CA PRO A 388 -2.95 -16.37 19.62
C PRO A 388 -2.34 -14.97 19.79
N ALA A 389 -1.46 -14.80 20.78
CA ALA A 389 -0.76 -13.53 20.99
C ALA A 389 0.17 -13.17 19.81
N LYS A 390 0.88 -14.16 19.25
CA LYS A 390 1.75 -13.97 18.08
C LYS A 390 0.93 -13.63 16.84
N MET A 391 -0.22 -14.29 16.64
CA MET A 391 -1.14 -14.01 15.54
C MET A 391 -1.74 -12.59 15.64
N ILE A 392 -2.16 -12.16 16.83
CA ILE A 392 -2.63 -10.79 17.07
C ILE A 392 -1.50 -9.80 16.87
N GLY A 393 -0.29 -10.10 17.37
CA GLY A 393 0.90 -9.29 17.14
C GLY A 393 1.18 -9.11 15.65
N PHE A 394 1.06 -10.18 14.86
CA PHE A 394 1.18 -10.11 13.40
C PHE A 394 0.12 -9.19 12.79
N VAL A 395 -1.15 -9.28 13.21
CA VAL A 395 -2.21 -8.38 12.74
C VAL A 395 -1.88 -6.91 13.02
N LEU A 396 -1.38 -6.59 14.22
CA LEU A 396 -1.03 -5.23 14.59
C LEU A 396 0.14 -4.70 13.75
N MET A 397 1.20 -5.50 13.58
CA MET A 397 2.36 -5.13 12.78
C MET A 397 2.02 -5.03 11.28
N LEU A 398 1.20 -5.94 10.77
CA LEU A 398 0.68 -5.89 9.41
C LEU A 398 -0.12 -4.59 9.19
N GLY A 399 -0.96 -4.18 10.15
CA GLY A 399 -1.71 -2.94 10.08
C GLY A 399 -0.80 -1.72 9.93
N ILE A 400 0.32 -1.67 10.66
CA ILE A 400 1.33 -0.62 10.50
C ILE A 400 1.92 -0.65 9.09
N THR A 401 2.28 -1.83 8.61
CA THR A 401 2.85 -2.01 7.27
C THR A 401 1.88 -1.60 6.17
N MET A 402 0.57 -1.81 6.38
CA MET A 402 -0.46 -1.41 5.41
C MET A 402 -0.55 0.11 5.21
N ILE A 403 -0.18 0.95 6.18
CA ILE A 403 -0.15 2.43 6.00
C ILE A 403 0.82 2.82 4.88
N ALA A 404 1.89 2.06 4.72
CA ALA A 404 2.95 2.33 3.74
C ALA A 404 2.86 1.45 2.50
N ALA A 405 1.87 0.56 2.43
CA ALA A 405 1.73 -0.31 1.28
C ALA A 405 1.36 0.50 0.02
N PRO A 406 2.11 0.32 -1.08
CA PRO A 406 1.81 1.05 -2.30
C PRO A 406 0.45 0.65 -2.87
N GLY A 407 -0.37 1.63 -3.29
CA GLY A 407 -1.71 1.43 -3.87
C GLY A 407 -1.69 0.88 -5.30
N VAL A 408 -0.78 -0.07 -5.60
CA VAL A 408 -0.61 -0.73 -6.90
C VAL A 408 -0.90 -2.23 -6.78
N PRO A 409 -1.22 -2.93 -7.88
CA PRO A 409 -1.47 -4.36 -7.84
C PRO A 409 -0.33 -5.14 -7.17
N GLY A 410 -0.67 -5.97 -6.18
CA GLY A 410 0.30 -6.75 -5.41
C GLY A 410 1.12 -5.97 -4.37
N GLY A 411 0.98 -4.64 -4.27
CA GLY A 411 1.79 -3.80 -3.38
C GLY A 411 1.66 -4.17 -1.91
N ALA A 412 0.46 -4.46 -1.45
CA ALA A 412 0.21 -4.80 -0.06
C ALA A 412 0.88 -6.12 0.36
N ILE A 413 0.84 -7.17 -0.47
CA ILE A 413 1.50 -8.44 -0.15
C ILE A 413 3.02 -8.33 -0.22
N MET A 414 3.56 -7.51 -1.13
CA MET A 414 5.00 -7.24 -1.18
C MET A 414 5.47 -6.56 0.11
N ALA A 415 4.73 -5.56 0.60
CA ALA A 415 5.03 -4.92 1.87
C ALA A 415 4.91 -5.88 3.07
N ALA A 416 3.96 -6.82 3.03
CA ALA A 416 3.71 -7.79 4.09
C ALA A 416 4.68 -8.98 4.11
N SER A 417 5.33 -9.29 2.97
CA SER A 417 6.10 -10.54 2.80
C SER A 417 7.19 -10.73 3.85
N GLY A 418 7.88 -9.66 4.24
CA GLY A 418 8.89 -9.72 5.29
C GLY A 418 8.33 -10.05 6.68
N LEU A 419 7.11 -9.64 6.99
CA LEU A 419 6.46 -9.98 8.26
C LEU A 419 6.03 -11.45 8.30
N LEU A 420 5.63 -12.02 7.17
CA LEU A 420 5.29 -13.44 7.06
C LEU A 420 6.47 -14.33 7.47
N SER A 421 7.65 -14.05 6.94
CA SER A 421 8.87 -14.79 7.29
C SER A 421 9.35 -14.49 8.71
N SER A 422 9.46 -13.21 9.09
CA SER A 422 10.06 -12.82 10.37
C SER A 422 9.17 -13.10 11.59
N MET A 423 7.85 -12.93 11.45
CA MET A 423 6.92 -13.10 12.58
C MET A 423 6.25 -14.47 12.59
N LEU A 424 5.84 -15.00 11.44
CA LEU A 424 5.15 -16.28 11.37
C LEU A 424 6.09 -17.46 11.06
N GLY A 425 7.32 -17.17 10.64
CA GLY A 425 8.33 -18.20 10.34
C GLY A 425 8.12 -18.87 8.98
N PHE A 426 7.46 -18.18 8.05
CA PHE A 426 7.22 -18.71 6.71
C PHE A 426 8.51 -18.92 5.94
N SER A 427 8.62 -20.08 5.33
CA SER A 427 9.64 -20.38 4.32
C SER A 427 9.37 -19.60 3.02
N ASP A 428 10.38 -19.52 2.15
CA ASP A 428 10.25 -18.89 0.84
C ASP A 428 9.11 -19.48 0.00
N SER A 429 8.88 -20.80 0.14
CA SER A 429 7.78 -21.50 -0.52
C SER A 429 6.41 -21.02 -0.04
N GLU A 430 6.23 -20.85 1.25
CA GLU A 430 4.98 -20.37 1.85
C GLU A 430 4.73 -18.90 1.51
N VAL A 431 5.79 -18.07 1.51
CA VAL A 431 5.70 -16.67 1.05
C VAL A 431 5.31 -16.59 -0.42
N ALA A 432 5.87 -17.43 -1.27
CA ALA A 432 5.52 -17.47 -2.69
C ALA A 432 4.07 -17.89 -2.94
N ILE A 433 3.58 -18.89 -2.19
CA ILE A 433 2.17 -19.29 -2.22
C ILE A 433 1.26 -18.13 -1.78
N MET A 434 1.64 -17.42 -0.70
CA MET A 434 0.94 -16.23 -0.23
C MET A 434 0.84 -15.15 -1.30
N ILE A 435 1.94 -14.86 -1.99
CA ILE A 435 1.99 -13.87 -3.07
C ILE A 435 1.05 -14.30 -4.21
N ALA A 436 1.13 -15.55 -4.65
CA ALA A 436 0.28 -16.07 -5.72
C ALA A 436 -1.20 -16.02 -5.36
N ALA A 437 -1.58 -16.51 -4.18
CA ALA A 437 -2.95 -16.52 -3.70
C ALA A 437 -3.50 -15.09 -3.52
N TYR A 438 -2.70 -14.18 -2.96
CA TYR A 438 -3.09 -12.79 -2.79
C TYR A 438 -3.37 -12.11 -4.13
N ILE A 439 -2.46 -12.24 -5.11
CA ILE A 439 -2.59 -11.59 -6.42
C ILE A 439 -3.79 -12.16 -7.18
N ALA A 440 -4.09 -13.45 -7.04
CA ALA A 440 -5.26 -14.07 -7.68
C ALA A 440 -6.60 -13.39 -7.31
N ILE A 441 -6.70 -12.85 -6.11
CA ILE A 441 -7.91 -12.14 -5.63
C ILE A 441 -7.64 -10.70 -5.20
N ASP A 442 -6.54 -10.10 -5.66
CA ASP A 442 -6.16 -8.73 -5.26
C ASP A 442 -7.24 -7.71 -5.58
N SER A 443 -7.84 -7.83 -6.76
CA SER A 443 -8.94 -6.97 -7.20
C SER A 443 -10.14 -6.92 -6.23
N PHE A 444 -10.50 -8.03 -5.59
CA PHE A 444 -11.60 -8.06 -4.60
C PHE A 444 -11.24 -7.28 -3.33
N GLY A 445 -9.99 -7.38 -2.86
CA GLY A 445 -9.53 -6.60 -1.72
C GLY A 445 -9.44 -5.12 -2.01
N THR A 446 -8.93 -4.76 -3.19
CA THR A 446 -8.88 -3.37 -3.65
C THR A 446 -10.28 -2.77 -3.77
N ALA A 447 -11.23 -3.52 -4.33
CA ALA A 447 -12.63 -3.10 -4.41
C ALA A 447 -13.25 -2.89 -3.02
N CYS A 448 -12.90 -3.75 -2.04
CA CYS A 448 -13.30 -3.59 -0.65
C CYS A 448 -12.66 -2.34 -0.01
N ASN A 449 -11.37 -2.09 -0.22
CA ASN A 449 -10.67 -0.90 0.30
C ASN A 449 -11.37 0.38 -0.17
N VAL A 450 -11.47 0.53 -1.50
CA VAL A 450 -12.04 1.72 -2.16
C VAL A 450 -13.50 1.97 -1.77
N THR A 451 -14.29 0.92 -1.63
CA THR A 451 -15.70 1.06 -1.21
C THR A 451 -15.78 1.47 0.25
N GLY A 452 -14.90 0.93 1.09
CA GLY A 452 -14.74 1.32 2.49
C GLY A 452 -14.27 2.77 2.66
N ASP A 453 -13.48 3.32 1.73
CA ASP A 453 -13.08 4.74 1.73
C ASP A 453 -14.32 5.66 1.69
N GLY A 454 -15.32 5.30 0.89
CA GLY A 454 -16.60 6.02 0.85
C GLY A 454 -17.39 5.92 2.16
N ALA A 455 -17.29 4.80 2.87
CA ALA A 455 -17.87 4.64 4.20
C ALA A 455 -17.17 5.55 5.23
N ILE A 456 -15.83 5.63 5.20
CA ILE A 456 -15.05 6.54 6.05
C ILE A 456 -15.37 8.00 5.71
N ALA A 457 -15.45 8.36 4.42
CA ALA A 457 -15.78 9.72 4.00
C ALA A 457 -17.14 10.18 4.58
N LEU A 458 -18.14 9.30 4.64
CA LEU A 458 -19.43 9.58 5.29
C LEU A 458 -19.29 9.81 6.80
N ILE A 459 -18.46 9.02 7.49
CA ILE A 459 -18.20 9.18 8.92
C ILE A 459 -17.54 10.52 9.19
N ILE A 460 -16.48 10.85 8.43
CA ILE A 460 -15.76 12.12 8.57
C ILE A 460 -16.68 13.30 8.25
N ASN A 461 -17.46 13.21 7.19
CA ASN A 461 -18.43 14.26 6.84
C ASN A 461 -19.42 14.52 7.98
N ARG A 462 -19.89 13.47 8.64
CA ARG A 462 -20.79 13.60 9.81
C ARG A 462 -20.08 14.24 11.00
N MET A 463 -18.80 13.94 11.22
CA MET A 463 -18.00 14.49 12.31
C MET A 463 -17.64 15.95 12.09
N VAL A 464 -17.41 16.33 10.84
CA VAL A 464 -17.17 17.73 10.42
C VAL A 464 -18.43 18.58 10.65
N GLY A 465 -19.62 18.03 10.32
CA GLY A 465 -20.91 18.69 10.47
C GLY A 465 -21.05 19.91 9.54
N ASP A 466 -22.01 20.78 9.86
CA ASP A 466 -22.36 21.95 9.03
C ASP A 466 -21.30 23.05 9.00
N LYS A 467 -20.28 22.97 9.88
CA LYS A 467 -19.19 23.98 9.93
C LYS A 467 -18.19 23.86 8.78
N GLY A 468 -18.19 22.71 8.09
CA GLY A 468 -17.23 22.44 7.04
C GLY A 468 -15.78 22.34 7.56
N ILE A 469 -14.85 22.05 6.67
CA ILE A 469 -13.40 22.15 6.93
C ILE A 469 -12.93 23.48 6.36
N SER A 470 -12.29 24.33 7.17
CA SER A 470 -11.78 25.60 6.70
C SER A 470 -10.60 25.37 5.74
N ARG A 471 -10.45 26.25 4.75
CA ARG A 471 -9.33 26.19 3.79
C ARG A 471 -7.97 26.22 4.50
N LYS A 472 -7.87 26.92 5.63
CA LYS A 472 -6.66 27.01 6.45
C LYS A 472 -6.31 25.68 7.15
N GLU A 473 -7.31 24.83 7.45
CA GLU A 473 -7.09 23.51 8.03
C GLU A 473 -6.65 22.47 6.98
N LEU A 474 -6.73 22.82 5.69
CA LEU A 474 -6.32 21.99 4.55
C LEU A 474 -5.04 22.50 3.86
N GLU A 475 -4.52 23.68 4.24
CA GLU A 475 -3.36 24.32 3.56
C GLU A 475 -2.12 23.41 3.49
N ASP A 476 -1.98 22.47 4.45
CA ASP A 476 -0.86 21.52 4.51
C ASP A 476 -1.25 20.08 4.09
N THR A 477 -2.48 19.88 3.61
CA THR A 477 -2.94 18.54 3.20
C THR A 477 -2.98 18.39 1.69
N PRO A 478 -2.55 17.24 1.13
CA PRO A 478 -2.67 16.96 -0.30
C PRO A 478 -4.12 17.15 -0.76
N THR A 479 -4.32 17.97 -1.76
CA THR A 479 -5.63 18.19 -2.38
C THR A 479 -6.00 17.01 -3.29
N TYR A 480 -7.26 16.95 -3.71
CA TYR A 480 -7.70 16.00 -4.72
C TYR A 480 -6.87 16.09 -6.03
N GLU A 481 -6.50 17.32 -6.43
CA GLU A 481 -5.68 17.58 -7.61
C GLU A 481 -4.24 17.07 -7.43
N ASP A 482 -3.65 17.26 -6.25
CA ASP A 482 -2.32 16.74 -5.91
C ASP A 482 -2.31 15.20 -5.92
N ALA A 483 -3.37 14.59 -5.41
CA ALA A 483 -3.47 13.12 -5.37
C ALA A 483 -3.66 12.51 -6.77
N ILE A 484 -4.40 13.18 -7.66
CA ILE A 484 -4.50 12.75 -9.07
C ILE A 484 -3.14 12.90 -9.76
N ALA A 485 -2.48 14.05 -9.61
CA ALA A 485 -1.17 14.29 -10.19
C ALA A 485 -0.13 13.26 -9.69
N GLU A 486 -0.17 12.91 -8.40
CA GLU A 486 0.70 11.86 -7.83
C GLU A 486 0.35 10.47 -8.38
N ALA A 487 -0.95 10.16 -8.55
CA ALA A 487 -1.39 8.89 -9.12
C ALA A 487 -0.99 8.76 -10.60
N GLU A 488 -1.15 9.82 -11.39
CA GLU A 488 -0.70 9.89 -12.79
C GLU A 488 0.82 9.79 -12.92
N ALA A 489 1.57 10.48 -12.05
CA ALA A 489 3.02 10.38 -11.98
C ALA A 489 3.51 8.97 -11.62
N ARG A 490 2.80 8.29 -10.69
CA ARG A 490 3.08 6.88 -10.35
C ARG A 490 2.79 5.95 -11.53
N GLU A 491 1.69 6.15 -12.24
CA GLU A 491 1.32 5.36 -13.41
C GLU A 491 2.30 5.58 -14.57
N ALA A 492 2.72 6.81 -14.83
CA ALA A 492 3.75 7.15 -15.81
C ALA A 492 5.13 6.56 -15.44
N ALA A 493 5.46 6.48 -14.16
CA ALA A 493 6.70 5.84 -13.70
C ALA A 493 6.68 4.30 -13.84
N MET A 494 5.49 3.70 -13.94
CA MET A 494 5.28 2.27 -14.15
C MET A 494 5.27 1.87 -15.63
N GLN A 495 4.98 2.81 -16.54
CA GLN A 495 5.10 2.63 -18.00
C GLN A 495 6.56 2.80 -18.46
#